data_79f53323a4fdc4501274086b963aacd3
#
_entry.id   79f53323a4fdc4501274086b963aacd3
#
_cell.length_a   1.000
_cell.length_b   1.000
_cell.length_c   1.000
_cell.angle_alpha   90.00
_cell.angle_beta   90.00
_cell.angle_gamma   90.00
#
_symmetry.space_group_name_H-M   'P 1'
#
loop_
_entity.id
_entity.type
_entity.pdbx_description
1 polymer ?
#
loop_
_entity_poly.entity_id
_entity_poly.type
_entity_poly.pdbx_seq_one_letter_code
_entity_poly.pdbx_strand_id
1 'polypeptide(L)'
;MTKNKQTNLAGQLRHYLASLPCPTHYAKVMVALNIAPMARLTQTLEQMMQDDHAQNRPMIAAMVTSKQGPLPAQGFFDKARDLGFDISDPQAFHSAQVMALRKSFHA
;
A
#
# COMPACT_ATOMS: atom_id res chain seq x y z
N MET A 1 -5.89 12.34 -25.26
CA MET A 1 -6.08 12.88 -23.93
C MET A 1 -5.02 12.41 -22.97
N THR A 2 -4.37 13.32 -22.41
CA THR A 2 -3.26 13.01 -21.53
C THR A 2 -3.73 12.77 -20.11
N LYS A 3 -3.39 11.62 -19.57
CA LYS A 3 -3.66 11.36 -18.20
C LYS A 3 -2.49 11.79 -17.35
N ASN A 4 -2.80 12.18 -16.16
CA ASN A 4 -1.79 12.40 -15.16
C ASN A 4 -1.06 11.08 -14.91
N LYS A 5 0.26 11.08 -15.05
CA LYS A 5 1.06 9.87 -14.88
C LYS A 5 0.93 9.30 -13.48
N GLN A 6 0.81 10.16 -12.48
CA GLN A 6 0.63 9.71 -11.11
C GLN A 6 -0.68 8.96 -10.93
N THR A 7 -1.73 9.45 -11.57
CA THR A 7 -3.03 8.78 -11.52
C THR A 7 -2.93 7.40 -12.16
N ASN A 8 -2.24 7.31 -13.29
CA ASN A 8 -2.04 6.03 -13.95
C ASN A 8 -1.24 5.07 -13.08
N LEU A 9 -0.21 5.58 -12.43
CA LEU A 9 0.62 4.74 -11.58
C LEU A 9 -0.17 4.23 -10.39
N ALA A 10 -0.96 5.08 -9.75
CA ALA A 10 -1.79 4.66 -8.64
C ALA A 10 -2.80 3.59 -9.06
N GLY A 11 -3.39 3.76 -10.24
CA GLY A 11 -4.31 2.77 -10.78
C GLY A 11 -3.64 1.44 -11.07
N GLN A 12 -2.46 1.48 -11.67
CA GLN A 12 -1.69 0.28 -11.97
C GLN A 12 -1.28 -0.43 -10.68
N LEU A 13 -0.83 0.34 -9.68
CA LEU A 13 -0.47 -0.22 -8.39
C LEU A 13 -1.65 -0.90 -7.73
N ARG A 14 -2.80 -0.23 -7.71
CA ARG A 14 -3.98 -0.79 -7.06
C ARG A 14 -4.40 -2.09 -7.73
N HIS A 15 -4.40 -2.11 -9.05
CA HIS A 15 -4.74 -3.32 -9.80
C HIS A 15 -3.77 -4.46 -9.50
N TYR A 16 -2.47 -4.15 -9.54
CA TYR A 16 -1.44 -5.15 -9.30
C TYR A 16 -1.53 -5.71 -7.88
N LEU A 17 -1.63 -4.81 -6.89
CA LEU A 17 -1.65 -5.24 -5.48
C LEU A 17 -2.93 -6.02 -5.16
N ALA A 18 -4.04 -5.65 -5.78
CA ALA A 18 -5.29 -6.36 -5.56
C ALA A 18 -5.26 -7.78 -6.10
N SER A 19 -4.40 -8.07 -7.08
CA SER A 19 -4.29 -9.39 -7.67
C SER A 19 -3.39 -10.33 -6.88
N LEU A 20 -2.66 -9.82 -5.89
CA LEU A 20 -1.69 -10.63 -5.15
C LEU A 20 -2.38 -11.50 -4.10
N PRO A 21 -1.94 -12.75 -3.94
CA PRO A 21 -2.49 -13.61 -2.89
C PRO A 21 -1.99 -13.25 -1.50
N CYS A 22 -0.88 -12.53 -1.41
CA CYS A 22 -0.29 -12.12 -0.15
C CYS A 22 0.59 -10.90 -0.36
N PRO A 23 0.98 -10.19 0.71
CA PRO A 23 1.87 -9.04 0.58
C PRO A 23 3.20 -9.42 -0.08
N THR A 24 3.80 -8.45 -0.76
CA THR A 24 5.06 -8.64 -1.45
C THR A 24 6.00 -7.47 -1.14
N HIS A 25 7.29 -7.68 -1.34
CA HIS A 25 8.31 -6.67 -1.06
C HIS A 25 8.27 -5.55 -2.09
N TYR A 26 8.63 -4.34 -1.64
CA TYR A 26 8.61 -3.16 -2.51
C TYR A 26 9.51 -3.34 -3.74
N ALA A 27 10.64 -4.05 -3.59
CA ALA A 27 11.55 -4.23 -4.72
C ALA A 27 10.86 -5.01 -5.85
N LYS A 28 10.06 -6.00 -5.49
CA LYS A 28 9.35 -6.79 -6.48
C LYS A 28 8.29 -5.96 -7.20
N VAL A 29 7.61 -5.10 -6.46
CA VAL A 29 6.63 -4.18 -7.05
C VAL A 29 7.31 -3.23 -8.03
N MET A 30 8.45 -2.68 -7.64
CA MET A 30 9.19 -1.77 -8.49
C MET A 30 9.58 -2.42 -9.80
N VAL A 31 10.07 -3.65 -9.75
CA VAL A 31 10.43 -4.38 -10.96
C VAL A 31 9.19 -4.69 -11.81
N ALA A 32 8.14 -5.18 -11.18
CA ALA A 32 6.94 -5.58 -11.90
C ALA A 32 6.30 -4.43 -12.66
N LEU A 33 6.31 -3.23 -12.09
CA LEU A 33 5.66 -2.07 -12.68
C LEU A 33 6.64 -1.03 -13.22
N ASN A 34 7.93 -1.37 -13.22
CA ASN A 34 8.97 -0.48 -13.73
C ASN A 34 8.91 0.89 -13.04
N ILE A 35 8.95 0.87 -11.72
CA ILE A 35 8.90 2.09 -10.92
C ILE A 35 10.28 2.40 -10.37
N ALA A 36 10.75 3.61 -10.61
CA ALA A 36 12.01 4.11 -10.06
C ALA A 36 11.97 5.63 -10.08
N PRO A 37 12.61 6.28 -9.11
CA PRO A 37 13.28 5.70 -7.93
C PRO A 37 12.26 5.21 -6.90
N MET A 38 12.76 4.59 -5.83
CA MET A 38 11.89 4.05 -4.79
C MET A 38 10.97 5.12 -4.17
N ALA A 39 11.46 6.35 -4.09
CA ALA A 39 10.65 7.45 -3.54
C ALA A 39 9.35 7.63 -4.32
N ARG A 40 9.38 7.36 -5.62
CA ARG A 40 8.18 7.46 -6.44
C ARG A 40 7.12 6.46 -6.00
N LEU A 41 7.56 5.24 -5.67
CA LEU A 41 6.66 4.23 -5.16
C LEU A 41 6.11 4.63 -3.79
N THR A 42 6.97 5.04 -2.88
CA THR A 42 6.53 5.37 -1.52
C THR A 42 5.60 6.56 -1.49
N GLN A 43 5.87 7.58 -2.29
CA GLN A 43 4.99 8.75 -2.38
C GLN A 43 3.62 8.37 -2.92
N THR A 44 3.59 7.52 -3.93
CA THR A 44 2.33 7.07 -4.51
C THR A 44 1.54 6.23 -3.51
N LEU A 45 2.23 5.34 -2.78
CA LEU A 45 1.57 4.53 -1.76
C LEU A 45 0.98 5.39 -0.64
N GLU A 46 1.70 6.44 -0.22
CA GLU A 46 1.18 7.33 0.82
C GLU A 46 -0.05 8.07 0.35
N GLN A 47 -0.06 8.51 -0.90
CA GLN A 47 -1.24 9.16 -1.46
C GLN A 47 -2.43 8.18 -1.49
N MET A 48 -2.16 6.94 -1.86
CA MET A 48 -3.20 5.92 -1.88
C MET A 48 -3.73 5.64 -0.48
N MET A 49 -2.86 5.69 0.53
CA MET A 49 -3.30 5.53 1.92
C MET A 49 -4.28 6.64 2.32
N GLN A 50 -3.98 7.88 1.94
CA GLN A 50 -4.89 8.99 2.20
C GLN A 50 -6.24 8.77 1.51
N ASP A 51 -6.21 8.37 0.26
CA ASP A 51 -7.43 8.15 -0.51
C ASP A 51 -8.27 7.02 0.10
N ASP A 52 -7.63 5.92 0.47
CA ASP A 52 -8.33 4.79 1.07
C ASP A 52 -8.95 5.19 2.40
N HIS A 53 -8.19 5.91 3.22
CA HIS A 53 -8.69 6.37 4.52
C HIS A 53 -9.89 7.30 4.33
N ALA A 54 -9.80 8.23 3.39
CA ALA A 54 -10.87 9.19 3.14
C ALA A 54 -12.17 8.50 2.71
N GLN A 55 -12.05 7.34 2.09
CA GLN A 55 -13.20 6.59 1.58
C GLN A 55 -13.56 5.39 2.46
N ASN A 56 -12.97 5.32 3.63
CA ASN A 56 -13.22 4.23 4.59
C ASN A 56 -12.95 2.86 4.00
N ARG A 57 -11.90 2.76 3.19
CA ARG A 57 -11.46 1.48 2.62
C ARG A 57 -10.21 0.99 3.33
N PRO A 58 -10.00 -0.33 3.36
CA PRO A 58 -8.70 -0.84 3.83
C PRO A 58 -7.57 -0.28 2.97
N MET A 59 -6.43 -0.02 3.61
CA MET A 59 -5.31 0.60 2.90
C MET A 59 -4.55 -0.45 2.10
N ILE A 60 -4.64 -0.36 0.77
CA ILE A 60 -4.01 -1.35 -0.10
C ILE A 60 -2.48 -1.30 -0.01
N ALA A 61 -1.94 -0.19 0.47
CA ALA A 61 -0.49 -0.08 0.69
C ALA A 61 0.03 -1.13 1.67
N ALA A 62 -0.84 -1.72 2.50
CA ALA A 62 -0.45 -2.79 3.40
C ALA A 62 0.05 -4.03 2.66
N MET A 63 -0.22 -4.14 1.36
CA MET A 63 0.28 -5.26 0.55
C MET A 63 1.74 -5.12 0.14
N VAL A 64 2.38 -3.99 0.47
CA VAL A 64 3.80 -3.77 0.15
C VAL A 64 4.60 -3.82 1.44
N THR A 65 5.53 -4.78 1.52
CA THR A 65 6.30 -4.99 2.74
C THR A 65 7.75 -4.59 2.56
N SER A 66 8.43 -4.44 3.69
CA SER A 66 9.83 -4.14 3.73
C SER A 66 10.66 -5.36 3.36
N LYS A 67 11.82 -5.11 2.77
CA LYS A 67 12.79 -6.14 2.46
C LYS A 67 13.26 -6.90 3.72
N GLN A 68 13.16 -6.26 4.88
CA GLN A 68 13.71 -6.79 6.11
C GLN A 68 12.76 -7.72 6.86
N GLY A 69 11.54 -7.88 6.39
CA GLY A 69 10.62 -8.75 7.09
C GLY A 69 9.22 -8.70 6.50
N PRO A 70 8.26 -9.32 7.20
CA PRO A 70 6.90 -9.42 6.68
C PRO A 70 6.06 -8.16 6.87
N LEU A 71 6.61 -7.13 7.51
CA LEU A 71 5.87 -5.90 7.76
C LEU A 71 6.25 -4.82 6.74
N PRO A 72 5.35 -3.86 6.49
CA PRO A 72 5.71 -2.70 5.70
C PRO A 72 6.85 -1.91 6.33
N ALA A 73 7.46 -1.02 5.55
CA ALA A 73 8.50 -0.14 6.05
C ALA A 73 7.93 0.83 7.08
N GLN A 74 8.81 1.43 7.87
CA GLN A 74 8.41 2.36 8.93
C GLN A 74 7.54 3.50 8.40
N GLY A 75 7.82 3.95 7.17
CA GLY A 75 7.03 5.04 6.58
C GLY A 75 5.53 4.74 6.46
N PHE A 76 5.19 3.47 6.24
CA PHE A 76 3.78 3.07 6.21
C PHE A 76 3.12 3.35 7.56
N PHE A 77 3.79 2.94 8.64
CA PHE A 77 3.24 3.12 9.98
C PHE A 77 3.21 4.58 10.38
N ASP A 78 4.23 5.34 9.99
CA ASP A 78 4.25 6.78 10.27
C ASP A 78 3.08 7.48 9.59
N LYS A 79 2.83 7.15 8.32
CA LYS A 79 1.71 7.73 7.60
C LYS A 79 0.37 7.32 8.21
N ALA A 80 0.23 6.07 8.60
CA ALA A 80 -1.00 5.60 9.24
C ALA A 80 -1.26 6.36 10.54
N ARG A 81 -0.21 6.60 11.32
CA ARG A 81 -0.35 7.39 12.54
C ARG A 81 -0.81 8.81 12.23
N ASP A 82 -0.23 9.40 11.19
CA ASP A 82 -0.62 10.75 10.77
C ASP A 82 -2.10 10.81 10.36
N LEU A 83 -2.61 9.72 9.82
CA LEU A 83 -4.01 9.65 9.42
C LEU A 83 -4.95 9.38 10.59
N GLY A 84 -4.41 9.12 11.78
CA GLY A 84 -5.22 8.96 12.98
C GLY A 84 -5.34 7.54 13.50
N PHE A 85 -4.63 6.59 12.91
CA PHE A 85 -4.69 5.21 13.37
C PHE A 85 -3.81 4.98 14.59
N ASP A 86 -4.22 4.05 15.42
CA ASP A 86 -3.44 3.63 16.58
C ASP A 86 -2.41 2.59 16.11
N ILE A 87 -1.14 2.94 16.23
CA ILE A 87 -0.02 2.11 15.75
C ILE A 87 0.78 1.55 16.93
N SER A 88 0.17 1.46 18.09
CA SER A 88 0.87 0.93 19.27
C SER A 88 1.28 -0.54 19.08
N ASP A 89 0.55 -1.29 18.25
CA ASP A 89 0.91 -2.65 17.87
C ASP A 89 0.94 -2.73 16.34
N PRO A 90 2.09 -2.41 15.71
CA PRO A 90 2.16 -2.37 14.25
C PRO A 90 1.81 -3.68 13.57
N GLN A 91 2.21 -4.80 14.18
CA GLN A 91 1.94 -6.11 13.60
C GLN A 91 0.43 -6.38 13.56
N ALA A 92 -0.26 -6.09 14.66
CA ALA A 92 -1.71 -6.29 14.71
C ALA A 92 -2.43 -5.37 13.73
N PHE A 93 -1.97 -4.12 13.65
CA PHE A 93 -2.56 -3.17 12.71
C PHE A 93 -2.40 -3.65 11.27
N HIS A 94 -1.20 -4.10 10.91
CA HIS A 94 -0.93 -4.58 9.57
C HIS A 94 -1.78 -5.82 9.25
N SER A 95 -1.85 -6.76 10.17
CA SER A 95 -2.66 -7.97 9.98
C SER A 95 -4.12 -7.64 9.75
N ALA A 96 -4.65 -6.68 10.50
CA ALA A 96 -6.04 -6.28 10.35
C ALA A 96 -6.30 -5.68 8.97
N GLN A 97 -5.36 -4.86 8.47
CA GLN A 97 -5.49 -4.28 7.13
C GLN A 97 -5.47 -5.35 6.05
N VAL A 98 -4.54 -6.30 6.15
CA VAL A 98 -4.43 -7.37 5.17
C VAL A 98 -5.69 -8.23 5.15
N MET A 99 -6.22 -8.56 6.33
CA MET A 99 -7.45 -9.35 6.41
C MET A 99 -8.64 -8.60 5.79
N ALA A 100 -8.73 -7.31 6.06
CA ALA A 100 -9.81 -6.51 5.50
C ALA A 100 -9.70 -6.43 3.98
N LEU A 101 -8.48 -6.32 3.46
CA LEU A 101 -8.25 -6.31 2.03
C LEU A 101 -8.66 -7.62 1.38
N ARG A 102 -8.32 -8.74 2.01
CA ARG A 102 -8.72 -10.05 1.48
C ARG A 102 -10.23 -10.18 1.38
N LYS A 103 -10.93 -9.73 2.39
CA LYS A 103 -12.39 -9.75 2.35
C LYS A 103 -12.93 -8.87 1.22
N SER A 104 -12.32 -7.71 1.05
CA SER A 104 -12.75 -6.77 0.01
C SER A 104 -12.56 -7.35 -1.38
N PHE A 105 -11.43 -8.05 -1.61
CA PHE A 105 -11.11 -8.57 -2.94
C PHE A 105 -11.89 -9.85 -3.28
N HIS A 106 -12.29 -10.59 -2.28
CA HIS A 106 -12.92 -11.90 -2.50
C HIS A 106 -14.37 -11.94 -2.03
N ALA A 107 -14.92 -10.79 -1.75
CA ALA A 107 -16.33 -10.73 -1.33
C ALA A 107 -17.31 -10.82 -2.55
#